data_99b72793888f7ca6a4e50fcc257882a3
#
_entry.id   99b72793888f7ca6a4e50fcc257882a3
#
_cell.length_a   1.000
_cell.length_b   1.000
_cell.length_c   1.000
_cell.angle_alpha   90.00
_cell.angle_beta   90.00
_cell.angle_gamma   90.00
#
_symmetry.space_group_name_H-M   'P 1'
#
loop_
_entity.id
_entity.type
_entity.pdbx_description
1 polymer ?
#
loop_
_entity_poly.entity_id
_entity_poly.type
_entity_poly.pdbx_seq_one_letter_code
_entity_poly.pdbx_strand_id
1 'polypeptide(L)'
;MRILRLSGAVLLVAEALLMIHPVLLVANFFTGAGVLGKGLFYVRVPDVIGQGVGYLILPKVAVLLVQAAIGVATSARGIGALVLQPFVLGPALVPFLRPMLLVAPVVLLLVVVATVGVLLALIGHTPRQRTRHRRWWLLAVYAVGLTALVVVNGRSTTFPIQPLDRFAAAGTGSAPTSKNLPAADTAQNPAMAANPFNSIHNDSWATDSYDLPAPAPGGEVDTLFTGGDCATITFDSRGRLITLCSTLAQVVGYVIDPATLEVITSRQVGTRSPSLTDFSGGGYFVLDDQDRIVFPARGGVLRVLSSMDLREVDSVDVSATLAPDEQVTSVLPDWQGRYWYVGSLGTVGVVGEEGPKALNLQGEDIENSFAVARDGVFVVTGAALYRLEAVGNGPPREVWRTAYDGGQERKPGQTSRASGTTPTLFADWGVAITDNADPQMNVVVADRRTGRVVCEVPVFRSGASATENSLIAIDDTLVVENNYGYAPAITATMAGRSTEPGMAAITAVDGECSPAWSNDSVVVPSLVSKATTKQGLVLTYTKPPTTNGVDAWYFTAVDVRTGEQVWTQLAGTGVSFNNHYAAAYLSPQGDLFVGTLSGIAVLRP
;
A
#
# COMPACT_ATOMS: atom_id res chain seq x y z
N MET A 1 -54.03 10.72 -11.34
CA MET A 1 -53.20 11.37 -10.27
C MET A 1 -52.80 10.44 -9.14
N ARG A 2 -53.66 9.62 -8.54
CA ARG A 2 -53.25 8.65 -7.48
C ARG A 2 -52.24 7.60 -7.96
N ILE A 3 -52.42 7.06 -9.17
CA ILE A 3 -51.53 6.02 -9.75
C ILE A 3 -50.12 6.60 -10.02
N LEU A 4 -50.03 7.83 -10.55
CA LEU A 4 -48.77 8.52 -10.79
C LEU A 4 -48.00 8.84 -9.49
N ARG A 5 -48.72 9.07 -8.39
CA ARG A 5 -48.12 9.29 -7.06
C ARG A 5 -47.58 7.99 -6.46
N LEU A 6 -48.33 6.89 -6.66
CA LEU A 6 -47.91 5.56 -6.19
C LEU A 6 -46.69 5.07 -6.97
N SER A 7 -46.64 5.26 -8.28
CA SER A 7 -45.48 4.89 -9.12
C SER A 7 -44.24 5.71 -8.80
N GLY A 8 -44.38 7.01 -8.48
CA GLY A 8 -43.26 7.83 -8.02
C GLY A 8 -42.70 7.39 -6.67
N ALA A 9 -43.56 6.95 -5.75
CA ALA A 9 -43.16 6.41 -4.46
C ALA A 9 -42.42 5.07 -4.59
N VAL A 10 -42.94 4.18 -5.45
CA VAL A 10 -42.35 2.87 -5.72
C VAL A 10 -40.96 3.05 -6.38
N LEU A 11 -40.85 4.00 -7.31
CA LEU A 11 -39.55 4.33 -7.93
C LEU A 11 -38.53 4.88 -6.91
N LEU A 12 -38.96 5.77 -6.01
CA LEU A 12 -38.07 6.31 -4.95
C LEU A 12 -37.66 5.23 -3.94
N VAL A 13 -38.53 4.30 -3.59
CA VAL A 13 -38.19 3.16 -2.74
C VAL A 13 -37.28 2.18 -3.47
N ALA A 14 -37.50 1.92 -4.75
CA ALA A 14 -36.64 1.09 -5.58
C ALA A 14 -35.25 1.72 -5.77
N GLU A 15 -35.21 3.05 -5.95
CA GLU A 15 -33.93 3.81 -6.03
C GLU A 15 -33.17 3.77 -4.70
N ALA A 16 -33.86 3.92 -3.58
CA ALA A 16 -33.26 3.77 -2.26
C ALA A 16 -32.75 2.35 -2.02
N LEU A 17 -33.49 1.32 -2.43
CA LEU A 17 -33.07 -0.08 -2.33
C LEU A 17 -31.90 -0.41 -3.28
N LEU A 18 -31.88 0.14 -4.49
CA LEU A 18 -30.79 -0.02 -5.44
C LEU A 18 -29.53 0.72 -5.00
N MET A 19 -29.65 1.84 -4.30
CA MET A 19 -28.52 2.57 -3.71
C MET A 19 -27.99 1.93 -2.42
N ILE A 20 -28.79 1.16 -1.71
CA ILE A 20 -28.32 0.45 -0.51
C ILE A 20 -27.19 -0.53 -0.88
N HIS A 21 -27.34 -1.31 -1.90
CA HIS A 21 -26.37 -2.36 -2.25
C HIS A 21 -24.99 -1.79 -2.69
N PRO A 22 -24.89 -0.81 -3.61
CA PRO A 22 -23.58 -0.21 -3.93
C PRO A 22 -23.00 0.60 -2.78
N VAL A 23 -23.83 1.28 -1.98
CA VAL A 23 -23.36 2.03 -0.81
C VAL A 23 -22.88 1.11 0.30
N LEU A 24 -23.50 -0.07 0.47
CA LEU A 24 -23.05 -1.13 1.37
C LEU A 24 -21.71 -1.72 0.95
N LEU A 25 -21.56 -2.05 -0.32
CA LEU A 25 -20.30 -2.50 -0.92
C LEU A 25 -19.19 -1.46 -0.72
N VAL A 26 -19.52 -0.20 -0.93
CA VAL A 26 -18.62 0.93 -0.82
C VAL A 26 -18.27 1.24 0.62
N ALA A 27 -19.22 1.21 1.56
CA ALA A 27 -18.93 1.42 2.97
C ALA A 27 -18.06 0.29 3.54
N ASN A 28 -18.32 -0.95 3.16
CA ASN A 28 -17.47 -2.09 3.52
C ASN A 28 -16.06 -1.96 2.90
N PHE A 29 -15.98 -1.39 1.69
CA PHE A 29 -14.73 -1.13 1.00
C PHE A 29 -13.83 -0.13 1.74
N PHE A 30 -14.38 0.98 2.25
CA PHE A 30 -13.58 2.06 2.84
C PHE A 30 -13.43 1.97 4.35
N THR A 31 -14.37 1.35 5.05
CA THR A 31 -14.41 1.42 6.51
C THR A 31 -14.08 0.11 7.19
N GLY A 32 -14.13 -1.01 6.47
CA GLY A 32 -14.03 -2.32 7.09
C GLY A 32 -15.14 -2.56 8.13
N ALA A 33 -15.47 -3.81 8.34
CA ALA A 33 -16.51 -4.18 9.30
C ALA A 33 -16.15 -3.85 10.76
N GLY A 34 -14.84 -3.72 11.08
CA GLY A 34 -14.37 -3.41 12.44
C GLY A 34 -14.46 -1.95 12.83
N VAL A 35 -14.33 -1.03 11.86
CA VAL A 35 -14.23 0.43 12.13
C VAL A 35 -15.55 1.02 12.59
N LEU A 36 -16.68 0.45 12.23
CA LEU A 36 -18.00 1.01 12.51
C LEU A 36 -18.73 0.35 13.69
N GLY A 37 -18.06 -0.58 14.37
CA GLY A 37 -18.65 -1.37 15.46
C GLY A 37 -19.05 -0.60 16.73
N LYS A 38 -18.62 0.64 16.91
CA LYS A 38 -18.79 1.40 18.15
C LYS A 38 -19.70 2.65 18.05
N GLY A 39 -20.46 2.81 16.99
CA GLY A 39 -21.33 3.99 16.83
C GLY A 39 -22.73 3.85 17.45
N LEU A 40 -23.35 4.97 17.75
CA LEU A 40 -24.68 5.11 18.40
C LEU A 40 -25.83 4.38 17.65
N PHE A 41 -25.61 3.98 16.41
CA PHE A 41 -26.58 3.32 15.53
C PHE A 41 -26.10 1.96 15.05
N TYR A 42 -25.18 1.34 15.77
CA TYR A 42 -24.70 0.02 15.44
C TYR A 42 -25.85 -1.01 15.58
N VAL A 43 -26.27 -1.54 14.47
CA VAL A 43 -27.11 -2.74 14.42
C VAL A 43 -26.22 -3.86 13.99
N ARG A 44 -26.07 -4.87 14.84
CA ARG A 44 -25.38 -6.11 14.51
C ARG A 44 -26.14 -6.80 13.38
N VAL A 45 -25.79 -6.45 12.15
CA VAL A 45 -26.31 -7.13 10.97
C VAL A 45 -25.54 -8.43 10.87
N PRO A 46 -26.16 -9.57 10.52
CA PRO A 46 -25.46 -10.83 10.33
C PRO A 46 -24.22 -10.65 9.46
N ASP A 47 -23.17 -11.40 9.73
CA ASP A 47 -21.83 -11.25 9.14
C ASP A 47 -21.80 -11.17 7.60
N VAL A 48 -22.86 -11.59 6.93
CA VAL A 48 -23.08 -11.52 5.48
C VAL A 48 -23.06 -10.08 4.93
N ILE A 49 -23.41 -9.06 5.73
CA ILE A 49 -23.56 -7.67 5.26
C ILE A 49 -22.45 -6.77 5.82
N GLY A 50 -21.60 -7.27 6.69
CA GLY A 50 -20.50 -6.55 7.31
C GLY A 50 -20.95 -5.57 8.41
N GLN A 51 -20.19 -5.54 9.47
CA GLN A 51 -20.55 -4.80 10.69
C GLN A 51 -20.57 -3.27 10.51
N GLY A 52 -19.92 -2.73 9.49
CA GLY A 52 -19.79 -1.30 9.27
C GLY A 52 -20.96 -0.61 8.60
N VAL A 53 -21.86 -1.38 8.05
CA VAL A 53 -22.92 -0.88 7.19
C VAL A 53 -24.03 -0.15 7.95
N GLY A 54 -24.32 -0.59 9.17
CA GLY A 54 -25.41 -0.03 9.97
C GLY A 54 -25.23 1.45 10.34
N TYR A 55 -23.99 1.85 10.57
CA TYR A 55 -23.73 3.18 11.14
C TYR A 55 -23.94 4.37 10.19
N LEU A 56 -23.53 4.22 8.93
CA LEU A 56 -23.66 5.32 7.95
C LEU A 56 -24.90 5.23 7.07
N ILE A 57 -25.46 4.06 6.89
CA ILE A 57 -26.48 3.78 5.90
C ILE A 57 -27.88 3.77 6.51
N LEU A 58 -28.08 3.19 7.68
CA LEU A 58 -29.39 3.17 8.32
C LEU A 58 -29.98 4.57 8.56
N PRO A 59 -29.24 5.56 9.10
CA PRO A 59 -29.77 6.91 9.22
C PRO A 59 -30.11 7.55 7.86
N LYS A 60 -29.32 7.24 6.81
CA LYS A 60 -29.52 7.79 5.46
C LYS A 60 -30.65 7.12 4.72
N VAL A 61 -30.82 5.82 4.88
CA VAL A 61 -31.99 5.08 4.41
C VAL A 61 -33.25 5.58 5.12
N ALA A 62 -33.21 5.79 6.43
CA ALA A 62 -34.32 6.37 7.18
C ALA A 62 -34.71 7.76 6.65
N VAL A 63 -33.72 8.63 6.41
CA VAL A 63 -33.94 9.97 5.82
C VAL A 63 -34.50 9.86 4.40
N LEU A 64 -33.98 8.96 3.56
CA LEU A 64 -34.51 8.72 2.20
C LEU A 64 -35.94 8.19 2.22
N LEU A 65 -36.27 7.28 3.14
CA LEU A 65 -37.63 6.78 3.32
C LEU A 65 -38.57 7.87 3.82
N VAL A 66 -38.13 8.73 4.74
CA VAL A 66 -38.91 9.89 5.22
C VAL A 66 -39.11 10.89 4.07
N GLN A 67 -38.08 11.14 3.25
CA GLN A 67 -38.19 12.01 2.07
C GLN A 67 -39.11 11.44 1.01
N ALA A 68 -39.06 10.12 0.77
CA ALA A 68 -39.99 9.43 -0.10
C ALA A 68 -41.41 9.54 0.41
N ALA A 69 -41.66 9.34 1.71
CA ALA A 69 -42.98 9.48 2.34
C ALA A 69 -43.50 10.91 2.25
N ILE A 70 -42.66 11.92 2.45
CA ILE A 70 -43.00 13.34 2.29
C ILE A 70 -43.29 13.67 0.81
N GLY A 71 -42.50 13.11 -0.12
CA GLY A 71 -42.74 13.27 -1.57
C GLY A 71 -44.06 12.68 -2.04
N VAL A 72 -44.48 11.56 -1.43
CA VAL A 72 -45.81 10.95 -1.67
C VAL A 72 -46.95 11.80 -1.10
N ALA A 73 -46.77 12.42 0.06
CA ALA A 73 -47.80 13.19 0.74
C ALA A 73 -48.10 14.53 0.04
N THR A 74 -47.16 15.11 -0.75
CA THR A 74 -47.34 16.44 -1.33
C THR A 74 -46.65 16.60 -2.68
N SER A 75 -47.44 16.76 -3.77
CA SER A 75 -46.93 16.88 -5.15
C SER A 75 -45.99 18.06 -5.45
N ALA A 76 -45.88 19.05 -4.56
CA ALA A 76 -44.97 20.18 -4.68
C ALA A 76 -43.66 19.96 -3.92
N ARG A 77 -43.56 18.97 -3.08
CA ARG A 77 -42.44 18.72 -2.16
C ARG A 77 -41.57 17.53 -2.56
N GLY A 78 -41.98 16.71 -3.52
CA GLY A 78 -41.15 15.66 -4.11
C GLY A 78 -39.91 16.24 -4.80
N ILE A 79 -40.01 17.46 -5.32
CA ILE A 79 -38.86 18.21 -5.85
C ILE A 79 -37.91 18.65 -4.72
N GLY A 80 -38.45 19.01 -3.55
CA GLY A 80 -37.63 19.36 -2.38
C GLY A 80 -36.84 18.16 -1.82
N ALA A 81 -37.42 16.96 -1.86
CA ALA A 81 -36.76 15.74 -1.45
C ALA A 81 -35.59 15.35 -2.41
N LEU A 82 -35.81 15.48 -3.72
CA LEU A 82 -34.75 15.28 -4.74
C LEU A 82 -33.62 16.32 -4.62
N VAL A 83 -33.97 17.57 -4.30
CA VAL A 83 -32.98 18.64 -4.07
C VAL A 83 -32.16 18.39 -2.80
N LEU A 84 -32.71 17.77 -1.77
CA LEU A 84 -32.03 17.45 -0.52
C LEU A 84 -31.23 16.14 -0.59
N GLN A 85 -31.51 15.29 -1.57
CA GLN A 85 -30.84 13.99 -1.75
C GLN A 85 -29.29 14.09 -1.81
N PRO A 86 -28.66 15.03 -2.54
CA PRO A 86 -27.22 15.20 -2.52
C PRO A 86 -26.65 15.67 -1.18
N PHE A 87 -27.41 16.41 -0.38
CA PHE A 87 -26.98 16.84 0.95
C PHE A 87 -27.03 15.69 1.97
N VAL A 88 -27.88 14.71 1.73
CA VAL A 88 -28.01 13.52 2.58
C VAL A 88 -27.01 12.44 2.15
N LEU A 89 -26.83 12.23 0.85
CA LEU A 89 -25.91 11.24 0.28
C LEU A 89 -24.48 11.79 0.16
N GLY A 90 -24.33 13.10 -0.03
CA GLY A 90 -23.04 13.76 -0.19
C GLY A 90 -22.03 13.40 0.92
N PRO A 91 -22.37 13.54 2.22
CA PRO A 91 -21.47 13.14 3.30
C PRO A 91 -21.09 11.66 3.31
N ALA A 92 -21.91 10.77 2.70
CA ALA A 92 -21.58 9.35 2.56
C ALA A 92 -20.70 9.06 1.35
N LEU A 93 -20.89 9.81 0.27
CA LEU A 93 -20.16 9.64 -0.98
C LEU A 93 -18.81 10.36 -0.95
N VAL A 94 -18.63 11.34 -0.07
CA VAL A 94 -17.41 12.15 -0.03
C VAL A 94 -16.16 11.35 0.35
N PRO A 95 -16.14 10.46 1.35
CA PRO A 95 -14.99 9.60 1.60
C PRO A 95 -14.67 8.70 0.40
N PHE A 96 -15.71 8.29 -0.35
CA PHE A 96 -15.61 7.48 -1.55
C PHE A 96 -15.11 8.27 -2.76
N LEU A 97 -15.61 9.49 -2.92
CA LEU A 97 -15.25 10.33 -4.07
C LEU A 97 -13.89 11.00 -3.92
N ARG A 98 -13.31 11.08 -2.72
CA ARG A 98 -11.98 11.67 -2.53
C ARG A 98 -10.88 11.01 -3.34
N PRO A 99 -10.72 9.69 -3.33
CA PRO A 99 -9.77 9.02 -4.24
C PRO A 99 -10.17 9.15 -5.70
N MET A 100 -11.49 9.20 -5.98
CA MET A 100 -12.02 9.37 -7.33
C MET A 100 -12.13 10.84 -7.77
N LEU A 101 -11.96 11.83 -6.89
CA LEU A 101 -12.05 13.27 -7.27
C LEU A 101 -10.97 13.69 -8.27
N LEU A 102 -9.92 12.93 -8.45
CA LEU A 102 -8.94 13.14 -9.53
C LEU A 102 -9.37 12.47 -10.85
N VAL A 103 -10.15 11.37 -10.77
CA VAL A 103 -10.78 10.73 -11.94
C VAL A 103 -12.18 11.31 -12.19
N ALA A 104 -12.73 12.03 -11.25
CA ALA A 104 -14.15 12.38 -11.14
C ALA A 104 -14.60 13.81 -11.43
N PRO A 105 -13.84 14.77 -12.00
CA PRO A 105 -14.52 15.89 -12.61
C PRO A 105 -15.58 15.41 -13.61
N VAL A 106 -15.31 14.30 -14.31
CA VAL A 106 -16.23 13.69 -15.28
C VAL A 106 -17.41 12.99 -14.61
N VAL A 107 -17.18 12.21 -13.55
CA VAL A 107 -18.29 11.51 -12.84
C VAL A 107 -19.13 12.48 -12.05
N LEU A 108 -18.51 13.46 -11.37
CA LEU A 108 -19.22 14.52 -10.67
C LEU A 108 -20.02 15.38 -11.67
N LEU A 109 -19.41 15.74 -12.80
CA LEU A 109 -20.08 16.46 -13.88
C LEU A 109 -21.25 15.65 -14.46
N LEU A 110 -21.09 14.35 -14.66
CA LEU A 110 -22.17 13.46 -15.12
C LEU A 110 -23.31 13.34 -14.10
N VAL A 111 -22.99 13.24 -12.81
CA VAL A 111 -23.99 13.22 -11.73
C VAL A 111 -24.72 14.57 -11.66
N VAL A 112 -24.00 15.68 -11.74
CA VAL A 112 -24.59 17.03 -11.76
C VAL A 112 -25.45 17.22 -13.01
N VAL A 113 -24.97 16.84 -14.20
CA VAL A 113 -25.70 16.96 -15.47
C VAL A 113 -26.94 16.06 -15.47
N ALA A 114 -26.85 14.83 -14.98
CA ALA A 114 -28.00 13.92 -14.85
C ALA A 114 -29.03 14.47 -13.87
N THR A 115 -28.58 14.97 -12.70
CA THR A 115 -29.47 15.56 -11.68
C THR A 115 -30.14 16.84 -12.20
N VAL A 116 -29.39 17.70 -12.87
CA VAL A 116 -29.93 18.91 -13.51
C VAL A 116 -30.88 18.54 -14.66
N GLY A 117 -30.55 17.52 -15.46
CA GLY A 117 -31.41 17.00 -16.52
C GLY A 117 -32.77 16.47 -16.00
N VAL A 118 -32.74 15.69 -14.93
CA VAL A 118 -33.94 15.20 -14.24
C VAL A 118 -34.77 16.36 -13.66
N LEU A 119 -34.12 17.33 -13.01
CA LEU A 119 -34.76 18.53 -12.48
C LEU A 119 -35.41 19.36 -13.61
N LEU A 120 -34.74 19.57 -14.74
CA LEU A 120 -35.27 20.28 -15.89
C LEU A 120 -36.43 19.55 -16.55
N ALA A 121 -36.37 18.20 -16.65
CA ALA A 121 -37.48 17.39 -17.15
C ALA A 121 -38.71 17.46 -16.24
N LEU A 122 -38.53 17.42 -14.92
CA LEU A 122 -39.62 17.59 -13.93
C LEU A 122 -40.20 19.01 -13.93
N ILE A 123 -39.38 20.02 -14.26
CA ILE A 123 -39.80 21.43 -14.36
C ILE A 123 -40.58 21.69 -15.65
N GLY A 124 -40.25 21.00 -16.76
CA GLY A 124 -40.88 21.19 -18.07
C GLY A 124 -42.36 20.75 -18.13
N HIS A 125 -42.88 20.01 -17.15
CA HIS A 125 -44.22 19.41 -17.16
C HIS A 125 -45.31 20.14 -16.35
N THR A 126 -45.08 21.42 -15.97
CA THR A 126 -46.13 22.18 -15.24
C THR A 126 -46.49 23.50 -15.93
N PRO A 127 -47.77 23.74 -16.23
CA PRO A 127 -48.24 24.98 -16.87
C PRO A 127 -48.50 26.05 -15.81
N ARG A 128 -47.60 27.02 -15.60
CA ARG A 128 -47.92 28.39 -15.14
C ARG A 128 -46.64 29.22 -14.89
N GLN A 129 -46.61 30.38 -15.49
CA GLN A 129 -45.45 31.33 -15.56
C GLN A 129 -44.98 31.94 -14.23
N ARG A 130 -45.70 31.82 -13.12
CA ARG A 130 -45.40 32.53 -11.85
C ARG A 130 -44.34 31.85 -10.95
N THR A 131 -43.85 30.67 -11.35
CA THR A 131 -42.90 29.87 -10.56
C THR A 131 -41.47 29.92 -11.09
N ARG A 132 -41.20 30.66 -12.19
CA ARG A 132 -39.87 30.62 -12.88
C ARG A 132 -38.74 31.17 -12.02
N HIS A 133 -38.94 32.33 -11.35
CA HIS A 133 -37.88 32.93 -10.50
C HIS A 133 -37.56 32.10 -9.25
N ARG A 134 -38.58 31.49 -8.61
CA ARG A 134 -38.38 30.65 -7.44
C ARG A 134 -37.58 29.37 -7.73
N ARG A 135 -37.67 28.89 -8.98
CA ARG A 135 -36.96 27.67 -9.44
C ARG A 135 -35.49 27.92 -9.69
N TRP A 136 -35.12 29.06 -10.27
CA TRP A 136 -33.73 29.46 -10.44
C TRP A 136 -33.00 29.66 -9.10
N TRP A 137 -33.71 30.14 -8.10
CA TRP A 137 -33.21 30.30 -6.76
C TRP A 137 -32.87 28.94 -6.11
N LEU A 138 -33.74 27.95 -6.27
CA LEU A 138 -33.48 26.58 -5.77
C LEU A 138 -32.28 25.94 -6.47
N LEU A 139 -32.13 26.12 -7.78
CA LEU A 139 -30.95 25.65 -8.52
C LEU A 139 -29.68 26.35 -8.09
N ALA A 140 -29.75 27.65 -7.83
CA ALA A 140 -28.61 28.42 -7.32
C ALA A 140 -28.20 27.97 -5.92
N VAL A 141 -29.16 27.78 -5.01
CA VAL A 141 -28.89 27.23 -3.64
C VAL A 141 -28.30 25.84 -3.71
N TYR A 142 -28.81 25.00 -4.62
CA TYR A 142 -28.28 23.66 -4.85
C TYR A 142 -26.83 23.71 -5.37
N ALA A 143 -26.55 24.53 -6.37
CA ALA A 143 -25.20 24.69 -6.92
C ALA A 143 -24.21 25.25 -5.89
N VAL A 144 -24.65 26.25 -5.11
CA VAL A 144 -23.83 26.82 -4.01
C VAL A 144 -23.57 25.77 -2.92
N GLY A 145 -24.59 25.00 -2.54
CA GLY A 145 -24.45 23.92 -1.56
C GLY A 145 -23.50 22.81 -2.02
N LEU A 146 -23.60 22.42 -3.29
CA LEU A 146 -22.71 21.44 -3.90
C LEU A 146 -21.25 21.96 -3.96
N THR A 147 -21.08 23.21 -4.38
CA THR A 147 -19.76 23.87 -4.44
C THR A 147 -19.17 24.01 -3.04
N ALA A 148 -19.97 24.41 -2.04
CA ALA A 148 -19.53 24.49 -0.65
C ALA A 148 -19.10 23.11 -0.12
N LEU A 149 -19.87 22.06 -0.45
CA LEU A 149 -19.54 20.68 -0.06
C LEU A 149 -18.22 20.23 -0.68
N VAL A 150 -17.98 20.51 -1.96
CA VAL A 150 -16.73 20.19 -2.66
C VAL A 150 -15.57 20.98 -2.08
N VAL A 151 -15.74 22.28 -1.81
CA VAL A 151 -14.69 23.15 -1.25
C VAL A 151 -14.33 22.76 0.18
N VAL A 152 -15.33 22.52 1.03
CA VAL A 152 -15.09 22.11 2.44
C VAL A 152 -14.39 20.75 2.48
N ASN A 153 -14.78 19.80 1.63
CA ASN A 153 -14.17 18.48 1.59
C ASN A 153 -12.85 18.43 0.83
N GLY A 154 -12.63 19.32 -0.15
CA GLY A 154 -11.35 19.47 -0.82
C GLY A 154 -10.23 20.03 0.06
N ARG A 155 -10.58 20.73 1.16
CA ARG A 155 -9.63 21.29 2.11
C ARG A 155 -9.22 20.34 3.22
N SER A 156 -9.99 19.29 3.52
CA SER A 156 -9.60 18.31 4.52
C SER A 156 -8.81 17.19 3.84
N THR A 157 -7.53 17.12 4.12
CA THR A 157 -6.58 16.15 3.56
C THR A 157 -6.72 14.75 4.17
N THR A 158 -7.54 14.59 5.20
CA THR A 158 -7.75 13.33 5.90
C THR A 158 -9.07 12.68 5.51
N PHE A 159 -9.07 11.38 5.26
CA PHE A 159 -10.30 10.60 5.22
C PHE A 159 -11.02 10.75 6.56
N PRO A 160 -12.33 11.03 6.60
CA PRO A 160 -13.07 11.12 7.86
C PRO A 160 -13.42 9.71 8.37
N ILE A 161 -12.46 8.82 8.41
CA ILE A 161 -12.56 7.55 9.08
C ILE A 161 -12.01 7.82 10.46
N GLN A 162 -12.85 7.69 11.49
CA GLN A 162 -12.38 7.80 12.85
C GLN A 162 -11.36 6.69 13.11
N PRO A 163 -10.26 6.99 13.81
CA PRO A 163 -9.35 5.95 14.25
C PRO A 163 -10.16 4.91 15.04
N LEU A 164 -9.83 3.65 14.84
CA LEU A 164 -10.34 2.61 15.73
C LEU A 164 -9.82 2.91 17.12
N ASP A 165 -10.71 2.85 18.11
CA ASP A 165 -10.23 2.67 19.47
C ASP A 165 -9.43 1.36 19.52
N ARG A 166 -8.48 1.30 20.44
CA ARG A 166 -7.76 0.08 20.75
C ARG A 166 -8.74 -1.08 20.95
N PHE A 167 -8.54 -2.18 20.28
CA PHE A 167 -9.34 -3.37 20.47
C PHE A 167 -8.45 -4.59 20.71
N ALA A 168 -8.79 -5.37 21.70
CA ALA A 168 -8.21 -6.69 21.88
C ALA A 168 -8.98 -7.65 20.95
N ALA A 169 -8.35 -8.13 19.90
CA ALA A 169 -8.89 -9.20 19.08
C ALA A 169 -8.31 -10.52 19.56
N ALA A 170 -9.12 -11.57 19.56
CA ALA A 170 -8.61 -12.89 19.91
C ALA A 170 -7.61 -13.34 18.84
N GLY A 171 -6.39 -13.59 19.25
CA GLY A 171 -5.39 -14.28 18.44
C GLY A 171 -5.64 -15.78 18.45
N THR A 172 -5.22 -16.48 17.41
CA THR A 172 -5.18 -17.94 17.35
C THR A 172 -3.75 -18.42 17.31
N GLY A 173 -3.47 -19.57 17.93
CA GLY A 173 -2.12 -20.11 18.04
C GLY A 173 -1.45 -19.77 19.38
N SER A 174 -0.19 -20.07 19.50
CA SER A 174 0.60 -19.86 20.73
C SER A 174 1.89 -19.10 20.39
N ALA A 175 2.40 -18.33 21.36
CA ALA A 175 3.73 -17.78 21.27
C ALA A 175 4.75 -18.91 21.05
N PRO A 176 5.66 -18.78 20.08
CA PRO A 176 6.68 -19.81 19.88
C PRO A 176 7.61 -19.88 21.09
N THR A 177 8.03 -21.08 21.44
CA THR A 177 9.22 -21.24 22.27
C THR A 177 10.41 -20.69 21.49
N SER A 178 11.10 -19.71 22.06
CA SER A 178 12.25 -19.02 21.44
C SER A 178 13.20 -20.01 20.76
N LYS A 179 13.41 -19.84 19.45
CA LYS A 179 14.36 -20.63 18.68
C LYS A 179 15.28 -19.62 17.97
N ASN A 180 16.31 -19.14 18.65
CA ASN A 180 17.30 -18.28 18.04
C ASN A 180 17.87 -18.95 16.79
N LEU A 181 17.75 -18.24 15.67
CA LEU A 181 18.51 -18.49 14.45
C LEU A 181 19.76 -17.61 14.44
N PRO A 182 20.81 -17.98 13.71
CA PRO A 182 21.90 -17.07 13.48
C PRO A 182 21.35 -15.75 12.87
N ALA A 183 21.76 -14.63 13.44
CA ALA A 183 21.50 -13.34 12.82
C ALA A 183 22.32 -13.25 11.53
N ALA A 184 21.72 -12.72 10.47
CA ALA A 184 22.49 -12.39 9.28
C ALA A 184 23.56 -11.36 9.65
N ASP A 185 24.83 -11.67 9.38
CA ASP A 185 25.94 -10.74 9.62
C ASP A 185 25.97 -9.66 8.51
N THR A 186 24.91 -8.87 8.48
CA THR A 186 24.82 -7.73 7.56
C THR A 186 25.67 -6.59 8.07
N ALA A 187 26.75 -6.32 7.37
CA ALA A 187 27.63 -5.22 7.71
C ALA A 187 26.86 -3.89 7.69
N GLN A 188 26.94 -3.12 8.78
CA GLN A 188 26.38 -1.78 8.84
C GLN A 188 26.99 -0.90 7.74
N ASN A 189 26.18 -0.36 6.85
CA ASN A 189 26.58 0.69 5.92
C ASN A 189 26.81 1.99 6.72
N PRO A 190 28.02 2.57 6.74
CA PRO A 190 28.33 3.74 7.56
C PRO A 190 27.58 5.01 7.13
N ALA A 191 27.03 5.05 5.93
CA ALA A 191 26.28 6.19 5.40
C ALA A 191 24.75 6.04 5.58
N MET A 192 24.28 4.96 6.22
CA MET A 192 22.88 4.73 6.54
C MET A 192 22.67 4.74 8.05
N ALA A 193 21.48 5.08 8.47
CA ALA A 193 21.04 4.90 9.85
C ALA A 193 21.20 3.44 10.28
N ALA A 194 21.12 3.19 11.58
CA ALA A 194 21.41 1.87 12.13
C ALA A 194 20.50 0.77 11.53
N ASN A 195 21.10 -0.37 11.16
CA ASN A 195 20.35 -1.57 10.88
C ASN A 195 19.55 -2.01 12.13
N PRO A 196 18.33 -2.51 11.99
CA PRO A 196 17.60 -2.77 10.75
C PRO A 196 16.53 -1.69 10.44
N PHE A 197 16.77 -0.42 10.72
CA PHE A 197 15.73 0.62 10.76
C PHE A 197 15.90 1.70 9.67
N ASN A 198 16.69 1.46 8.65
CA ASN A 198 17.10 2.53 7.74
C ASN A 198 16.31 2.62 6.42
N SER A 199 15.63 1.55 5.99
CA SER A 199 14.92 1.51 4.72
C SER A 199 13.77 0.50 4.75
N ILE A 200 13.02 0.39 3.64
CA ILE A 200 11.96 -0.62 3.50
C ILE A 200 12.48 -2.05 3.68
N HIS A 201 13.72 -2.33 3.33
CA HIS A 201 14.35 -3.65 3.39
C HIS A 201 15.30 -3.83 4.58
N ASN A 202 15.16 -3.03 5.62
CA ASN A 202 15.88 -3.08 6.89
C ASN A 202 17.35 -2.63 6.83
N ASP A 203 18.07 -3.05 5.82
CA ASP A 203 19.51 -2.84 5.67
C ASP A 203 19.90 -2.69 4.20
N SER A 204 21.17 -2.38 3.95
CA SER A 204 21.66 -2.16 2.59
C SER A 204 21.77 -3.43 1.74
N TRP A 205 21.67 -4.61 2.34
CA TRP A 205 21.65 -5.90 1.64
C TRP A 205 20.25 -6.35 1.26
N ALA A 206 19.22 -5.63 1.72
CA ALA A 206 17.81 -5.96 1.54
C ALA A 206 17.47 -7.36 2.10
N THR A 207 17.92 -7.64 3.34
CA THR A 207 17.71 -8.96 3.95
C THR A 207 16.29 -9.19 4.45
N ASP A 208 15.55 -8.13 4.74
CA ASP A 208 14.21 -8.20 5.31
C ASP A 208 14.16 -8.99 6.64
N SER A 209 15.26 -8.94 7.43
CA SER A 209 15.47 -9.71 8.65
C SER A 209 15.79 -8.82 9.85
N TYR A 210 15.31 -9.21 11.03
CA TYR A 210 15.52 -8.54 12.31
C TYR A 210 16.15 -9.48 13.32
N ASP A 211 17.10 -8.97 14.12
CA ASP A 211 17.55 -9.64 15.35
C ASP A 211 16.83 -9.07 16.58
N LEU A 212 15.51 -8.98 16.51
CA LEU A 212 14.62 -8.42 17.52
C LEU A 212 13.49 -9.38 17.85
N PRO A 213 12.92 -9.35 19.08
CA PRO A 213 11.73 -10.09 19.39
C PRO A 213 10.52 -9.53 18.65
N ALA A 214 9.58 -10.39 18.28
CA ALA A 214 8.28 -10.03 17.71
C ALA A 214 7.17 -10.21 18.77
N PRO A 215 6.01 -9.55 18.60
CA PRO A 215 4.88 -9.72 19.50
C PRO A 215 4.30 -11.14 19.42
N ALA A 216 3.56 -11.50 20.46
CA ALA A 216 2.80 -12.75 20.54
C ALA A 216 1.34 -12.50 20.14
N PRO A 217 0.58 -13.56 19.80
CA PRO A 217 -0.86 -13.45 19.56
C PRO A 217 -1.62 -13.07 20.85
N GLY A 218 -2.70 -12.30 20.70
CA GLY A 218 -3.49 -11.81 21.83
C GLY A 218 -3.07 -10.45 22.35
N GLY A 219 -2.03 -9.84 21.75
CA GLY A 219 -1.63 -8.47 22.02
C GLY A 219 -2.66 -7.44 21.56
N GLU A 220 -2.46 -6.19 21.93
CA GLU A 220 -3.33 -5.08 21.56
C GLU A 220 -3.06 -4.64 20.12
N VAL A 221 -4.13 -4.46 19.33
CA VAL A 221 -4.05 -3.88 17.99
C VAL A 221 -4.43 -2.42 18.05
N ASP A 222 -3.57 -1.56 17.51
CA ASP A 222 -3.76 -0.12 17.44
C ASP A 222 -3.63 0.37 15.99
N THR A 223 -4.22 1.51 15.66
CA THR A 223 -4.21 2.03 14.29
C THR A 223 -4.04 3.54 14.24
N LEU A 224 -3.33 4.01 13.23
CA LEU A 224 -3.23 5.44 12.90
C LEU A 224 -3.70 5.65 11.46
N PHE A 225 -4.71 6.49 11.28
CA PHE A 225 -5.19 6.87 9.96
C PHE A 225 -4.50 8.16 9.50
N THR A 226 -3.68 8.05 8.46
CA THR A 226 -3.00 9.18 7.81
C THR A 226 -3.72 9.65 6.54
N GLY A 227 -4.64 8.85 6.02
CA GLY A 227 -5.34 9.09 4.76
C GLY A 227 -4.50 8.78 3.52
N GLY A 228 -3.40 8.07 3.67
CA GLY A 228 -2.52 7.64 2.59
C GLY A 228 -1.85 6.30 2.88
N ASP A 229 -1.32 5.69 1.84
CA ASP A 229 -0.53 4.46 1.90
C ASP A 229 0.85 4.76 2.46
N CYS A 230 1.21 4.13 3.57
CA CYS A 230 2.48 4.31 4.28
C CYS A 230 3.40 3.11 4.01
N ALA A 231 3.93 3.01 2.79
CA ALA A 231 4.65 1.83 2.31
C ALA A 231 5.94 1.55 3.08
N THR A 232 6.76 2.57 3.34
CA THR A 232 8.00 2.47 4.10
C THR A 232 7.85 3.08 5.48
N ILE A 233 8.23 2.32 6.51
CA ILE A 233 8.32 2.75 7.91
C ILE A 233 9.73 2.51 8.40
N THR A 234 10.34 3.52 9.02
CA THR A 234 11.68 3.46 9.61
C THR A 234 11.66 4.02 11.03
N PHE A 235 12.73 3.80 11.78
CA PHE A 235 12.88 4.36 13.11
C PHE A 235 14.21 5.12 13.20
N ASP A 236 14.15 6.37 13.63
CA ASP A 236 15.37 7.16 13.81
C ASP A 236 16.13 6.79 15.10
N SER A 237 17.31 7.36 15.30
CA SER A 237 18.16 7.10 16.46
C SER A 237 17.52 7.45 17.81
N ARG A 238 16.41 8.18 17.80
CA ARG A 238 15.58 8.51 18.98
C ARG A 238 14.43 7.55 19.19
N GLY A 239 14.28 6.55 18.31
CA GLY A 239 13.20 5.57 18.32
C GLY A 239 11.86 6.11 17.83
N ARG A 240 11.82 7.29 17.16
CA ARG A 240 10.60 7.82 16.56
C ARG A 240 10.33 7.13 15.22
N LEU A 241 9.07 6.86 14.96
CA LEU A 241 8.64 6.31 13.67
C LEU A 241 8.64 7.41 12.62
N ILE A 242 9.30 7.16 11.51
CA ILE A 242 9.37 8.02 10.34
C ILE A 242 8.70 7.31 9.16
N THR A 243 7.79 7.99 8.47
CA THR A 243 7.17 7.44 7.26
C THR A 243 6.78 8.53 6.27
N LEU A 244 6.75 8.16 4.99
CA LEU A 244 6.18 8.96 3.91
C LEU A 244 4.91 8.26 3.43
N CYS A 245 3.76 8.89 3.64
CA CYS A 245 2.49 8.31 3.24
C CYS A 245 1.99 8.97 1.95
N SER A 246 1.67 8.14 0.97
CA SER A 246 1.25 8.55 -0.36
C SER A 246 -0.27 8.55 -0.49
N THR A 247 -0.84 9.70 -0.80
CA THR A 247 -2.20 9.83 -1.32
C THR A 247 -2.19 9.75 -2.85
N LEU A 248 -3.33 9.88 -3.53
CA LEU A 248 -3.36 9.91 -4.99
C LEU A 248 -2.60 11.09 -5.62
N ALA A 249 -2.35 12.17 -4.89
CA ALA A 249 -1.76 13.40 -5.45
C ALA A 249 -0.60 13.95 -4.64
N GLN A 250 -0.44 13.52 -3.40
CA GLN A 250 0.50 14.12 -2.45
C GLN A 250 1.29 13.05 -1.72
N VAL A 251 2.49 13.44 -1.32
CA VAL A 251 3.31 12.69 -0.35
C VAL A 251 3.39 13.53 0.91
N VAL A 252 2.99 12.93 2.04
CA VAL A 252 3.00 13.57 3.36
C VAL A 252 3.96 12.80 4.24
N GLY A 253 4.96 13.49 4.76
CA GLY A 253 5.86 12.94 5.77
C GLY A 253 5.24 13.02 7.15
N TYR A 254 5.53 12.03 7.97
CA TYR A 254 5.11 11.94 9.36
C TYR A 254 6.28 11.56 10.25
N VAL A 255 6.35 12.21 11.42
CA VAL A 255 7.15 11.80 12.57
C VAL A 255 6.16 11.45 13.67
N ILE A 256 6.22 10.23 14.19
CA ILE A 256 5.20 9.65 15.06
C ILE A 256 5.89 9.08 16.28
N ASP A 257 5.28 9.24 17.45
CA ASP A 257 5.64 8.47 18.64
C ASP A 257 5.12 7.03 18.46
N PRO A 258 6.00 6.01 18.34
CA PRO A 258 5.55 4.66 18.07
C PRO A 258 4.74 4.04 19.22
N ALA A 259 4.94 4.47 20.48
CA ALA A 259 4.24 3.91 21.63
C ALA A 259 2.78 4.39 21.71
N THR A 260 2.51 5.65 21.36
CA THR A 260 1.19 6.26 21.49
C THR A 260 0.48 6.45 20.15
N LEU A 261 1.19 6.33 19.03
CA LEU A 261 0.78 6.72 17.66
C LEU A 261 0.43 8.23 17.55
N GLU A 262 0.89 9.05 18.48
CA GLU A 262 0.73 10.51 18.39
C GLU A 262 1.60 11.05 17.25
N VAL A 263 0.99 11.85 16.37
CA VAL A 263 1.72 12.54 15.30
C VAL A 263 2.45 13.73 15.89
N ILE A 264 3.77 13.61 16.04
CA ILE A 264 4.65 14.69 16.56
C ILE A 264 4.72 15.83 15.55
N THR A 265 4.90 15.49 14.26
CA THR A 265 4.84 16.46 13.16
C THR A 265 4.43 15.79 11.87
N SER A 266 3.81 16.56 10.99
CA SER A 266 3.50 16.13 9.62
C SER A 266 3.67 17.29 8.65
N ARG A 267 4.10 16.97 7.43
CA ARG A 267 4.31 17.96 6.36
C ARG A 267 4.08 17.35 5.00
N GLN A 268 3.40 18.08 4.11
CA GLN A 268 3.44 17.73 2.69
C GLN A 268 4.86 17.95 2.15
N VAL A 269 5.49 16.88 1.69
CA VAL A 269 6.89 16.88 1.23
C VAL A 269 7.02 16.67 -0.27
N GLY A 270 5.94 16.29 -0.95
CA GLY A 270 5.96 16.08 -2.39
C GLY A 270 4.57 16.04 -3.01
N THR A 271 4.58 15.88 -4.32
CA THR A 271 3.40 15.59 -5.14
C THR A 271 3.68 14.39 -6.01
N ARG A 272 2.65 13.64 -6.40
CA ARG A 272 2.76 12.50 -7.30
C ARG A 272 1.67 12.48 -8.37
N SER A 273 1.87 11.72 -9.41
CA SER A 273 0.81 11.40 -10.37
C SER A 273 -0.19 10.44 -9.74
N PRO A 274 -1.49 10.58 -10.03
CA PRO A 274 -2.48 9.61 -9.58
C PRO A 274 -2.19 8.24 -10.20
N SER A 275 -1.71 7.32 -9.39
CA SER A 275 -1.48 5.92 -9.75
C SER A 275 -1.59 5.05 -8.50
N LEU A 276 -2.06 3.81 -8.67
CA LEU A 276 -2.08 2.78 -7.63
C LEU A 276 -0.89 1.81 -7.74
N THR A 277 -0.10 1.91 -8.81
CA THR A 277 1.02 1.01 -9.09
C THR A 277 2.34 1.74 -9.34
N ASP A 278 2.36 3.05 -9.28
CA ASP A 278 3.56 3.87 -9.35
C ASP A 278 3.99 4.25 -7.92
N PHE A 279 5.07 3.67 -7.44
CA PHE A 279 5.64 3.92 -6.12
C PHE A 279 6.73 5.00 -6.12
N SER A 280 7.01 5.61 -7.28
CA SER A 280 7.94 6.74 -7.37
C SER A 280 7.44 7.93 -6.54
N GLY A 281 8.36 8.74 -6.06
CA GLY A 281 8.03 9.95 -5.31
C GLY A 281 7.69 9.71 -3.83
N GLY A 282 8.26 8.68 -3.19
CA GLY A 282 8.19 8.48 -1.74
C GLY A 282 7.82 7.08 -1.28
N GLY A 283 7.56 6.14 -2.18
CA GLY A 283 7.37 4.73 -1.83
C GLY A 283 8.64 4.13 -1.22
N TYR A 284 9.79 4.47 -1.79
CA TYR A 284 11.10 4.12 -1.26
C TYR A 284 11.79 5.35 -0.71
N PHE A 285 12.22 5.30 0.53
CA PHE A 285 13.13 6.27 1.13
C PHE A 285 14.13 5.57 2.06
N VAL A 286 15.20 6.25 2.39
CA VAL A 286 16.23 5.77 3.31
C VAL A 286 16.48 6.82 4.38
N LEU A 287 16.81 6.39 5.60
CA LEU A 287 17.45 7.23 6.60
C LEU A 287 18.97 7.11 6.45
N ASP A 288 19.65 8.23 6.30
CA ASP A 288 21.10 8.30 6.29
C ASP A 288 21.71 8.27 7.72
N ASP A 289 23.02 8.32 7.81
CA ASP A 289 23.79 8.27 9.07
C ASP A 289 23.50 9.45 10.03
N GLN A 290 22.79 10.48 9.56
CA GLN A 290 22.36 11.64 10.34
C GLN A 290 20.86 11.62 10.62
N ASP A 291 20.20 10.49 10.42
CA ASP A 291 18.73 10.35 10.49
C ASP A 291 17.96 11.26 9.51
N ARG A 292 18.60 11.70 8.41
CA ARG A 292 17.90 12.50 7.41
C ARG A 292 17.13 11.57 6.46
N ILE A 293 15.95 12.00 6.05
CA ILE A 293 15.10 11.27 5.12
C ILE A 293 15.56 11.61 3.70
N VAL A 294 16.07 10.63 2.98
CA VAL A 294 16.50 10.79 1.58
C VAL A 294 15.52 10.03 0.69
N PHE A 295 14.87 10.73 -0.24
CA PHE A 295 13.88 10.11 -1.12
C PHE A 295 13.85 10.75 -2.51
N PRO A 296 13.48 9.99 -3.55
CA PRO A 296 13.27 10.54 -4.89
C PRO A 296 11.94 11.30 -4.95
N ALA A 297 12.01 12.55 -5.37
CA ALA A 297 10.83 13.37 -5.67
C ALA A 297 10.62 13.50 -7.18
N ARG A 298 9.41 13.91 -7.57
CA ARG A 298 9.11 14.14 -8.99
C ARG A 298 10.08 15.13 -9.62
N GLY A 299 10.33 14.93 -10.92
CA GLY A 299 11.19 15.79 -11.72
C GLY A 299 12.67 15.50 -11.59
N GLY A 300 13.04 14.32 -11.09
CA GLY A 300 14.44 13.90 -11.00
C GLY A 300 15.20 14.63 -9.90
N VAL A 301 14.57 14.89 -8.75
CA VAL A 301 15.20 15.53 -7.61
C VAL A 301 15.28 14.53 -6.44
N LEU A 302 16.47 14.30 -5.93
CA LEU A 302 16.67 13.62 -4.65
C LEU A 302 16.55 14.66 -3.53
N ARG A 303 15.58 14.50 -2.65
CA ARG A 303 15.37 15.41 -1.51
C ARG A 303 15.92 14.83 -0.24
N VAL A 304 16.48 15.69 0.59
CA VAL A 304 16.97 15.36 1.92
C VAL A 304 16.21 16.19 2.95
N LEU A 305 15.45 15.52 3.82
CA LEU A 305 14.64 16.19 4.84
C LEU A 305 15.21 15.90 6.23
N SER A 306 15.07 16.86 7.12
CA SER A 306 15.28 16.67 8.55
C SER A 306 14.19 15.76 9.13
N SER A 307 14.55 14.69 9.85
CA SER A 307 13.60 13.87 10.61
C SER A 307 12.99 14.60 11.81
N MET A 308 13.50 15.80 12.17
CA MET A 308 12.99 16.57 13.28
C MET A 308 11.69 17.30 12.97
N ASP A 309 11.61 17.91 11.79
CA ASP A 309 10.52 18.85 11.42
C ASP A 309 10.11 18.71 9.94
N LEU A 310 10.64 17.71 9.25
CA LEU A 310 10.36 17.40 7.84
C LEU A 310 10.65 18.57 6.88
N ARG A 311 11.54 19.48 7.27
CA ARG A 311 12.01 20.53 6.36
C ARG A 311 13.10 19.98 5.45
N GLU A 312 13.07 20.44 4.22
CA GLU A 312 14.16 20.18 3.28
C GLU A 312 15.43 20.88 3.78
N VAL A 313 16.50 20.11 3.90
CA VAL A 313 17.82 20.58 4.34
C VAL A 313 18.83 20.52 3.21
N ASP A 314 18.57 19.68 2.19
CA ASP A 314 19.40 19.55 1.00
C ASP A 314 18.58 18.96 -0.14
N SER A 315 19.07 19.09 -1.38
CA SER A 315 18.50 18.42 -2.54
C SER A 315 19.54 18.31 -3.67
N VAL A 316 19.43 17.25 -4.46
CA VAL A 316 20.28 17.00 -5.62
C VAL A 316 19.41 16.83 -6.87
N ASP A 317 19.61 17.68 -7.87
CA ASP A 317 18.96 17.56 -9.17
C ASP A 317 19.74 16.54 -10.03
N VAL A 318 19.10 15.42 -10.35
CA VAL A 318 19.61 14.37 -11.22
C VAL A 318 18.89 14.29 -12.56
N SER A 319 17.97 15.24 -12.82
CA SER A 319 17.10 15.23 -14.00
C SER A 319 17.85 15.19 -15.34
N ALA A 320 19.02 15.84 -15.40
CA ALA A 320 19.87 15.85 -16.59
C ALA A 320 20.48 14.48 -16.95
N THR A 321 20.42 13.49 -16.03
CA THR A 321 20.92 12.13 -16.26
C THR A 321 19.84 11.13 -16.62
N LEU A 322 18.57 11.52 -16.50
CA LEU A 322 17.41 10.68 -16.77
C LEU A 322 16.99 10.74 -18.24
N ALA A 323 16.40 9.68 -18.72
CA ALA A 323 15.71 9.70 -20.01
C ALA A 323 14.46 10.59 -19.95
N PRO A 324 13.92 11.04 -21.10
CA PRO A 324 12.65 11.76 -21.13
C PRO A 324 11.53 10.95 -20.44
N ASP A 325 10.73 11.63 -19.60
CA ASP A 325 9.62 11.06 -18.83
C ASP A 325 10.00 10.02 -17.76
N GLU A 326 11.29 9.74 -17.59
CA GLU A 326 11.79 8.83 -16.56
C GLU A 326 11.64 9.43 -15.16
N GLN A 327 11.27 8.59 -14.20
CA GLN A 327 11.20 8.95 -12.79
C GLN A 327 12.24 8.16 -12.00
N VAL A 328 12.81 8.77 -10.98
CA VAL A 328 13.67 8.04 -10.04
C VAL A 328 12.78 7.16 -9.15
N THR A 329 13.07 5.87 -9.11
CA THR A 329 12.34 4.86 -8.33
C THR A 329 12.86 4.78 -6.90
N SER A 330 14.19 4.68 -6.73
CA SER A 330 14.82 4.46 -5.42
C SER A 330 16.17 5.15 -5.31
N VAL A 331 16.58 5.42 -4.07
CA VAL A 331 17.87 6.01 -3.70
C VAL A 331 18.44 5.33 -2.46
N LEU A 332 19.71 4.96 -2.48
CA LEU A 332 20.44 4.42 -1.33
C LEU A 332 21.89 4.95 -1.35
N PRO A 333 22.52 5.24 -0.19
CA PRO A 333 23.92 5.60 -0.13
C PRO A 333 24.82 4.36 -0.22
N ASP A 334 25.97 4.51 -0.87
CA ASP A 334 27.03 3.49 -0.79
C ASP A 334 27.91 3.67 0.47
N TRP A 335 28.91 2.79 0.63
CA TRP A 335 29.83 2.81 1.76
C TRP A 335 30.72 4.06 1.84
N GLN A 336 30.79 4.86 0.76
CA GLN A 336 31.49 6.13 0.68
C GLN A 336 30.56 7.34 0.89
N GLY A 337 29.28 7.10 1.13
CA GLY A 337 28.26 8.14 1.35
C GLY A 337 27.76 8.80 0.07
N ARG A 338 28.06 8.23 -1.11
CA ARG A 338 27.52 8.73 -2.38
C ARG A 338 26.11 8.18 -2.57
N TYR A 339 25.16 9.02 -2.94
CA TYR A 339 23.81 8.56 -3.27
C TYR A 339 23.77 7.88 -4.64
N TRP A 340 23.43 6.60 -4.65
CA TRP A 340 23.04 5.88 -5.85
C TRP A 340 21.56 5.98 -6.04
N TYR A 341 21.12 6.02 -7.30
CA TYR A 341 19.70 6.07 -7.65
C TYR A 341 19.43 5.24 -8.90
N VAL A 342 18.21 4.74 -9.00
CA VAL A 342 17.72 4.01 -10.17
C VAL A 342 16.51 4.71 -10.74
N GLY A 343 16.42 4.77 -12.07
CA GLY A 343 15.31 5.34 -12.82
C GLY A 343 14.48 4.26 -13.48
N SER A 344 13.19 4.54 -13.64
CA SER A 344 12.19 3.59 -14.14
C SER A 344 12.42 3.11 -15.58
N LEU A 345 13.23 3.79 -16.38
CA LEU A 345 13.56 3.43 -17.77
C LEU A 345 15.02 2.99 -17.95
N GLY A 346 15.65 2.50 -16.88
CA GLY A 346 16.97 1.86 -16.94
C GLY A 346 18.14 2.76 -16.60
N THR A 347 17.92 3.94 -16.08
CA THR A 347 19.03 4.77 -15.57
C THR A 347 19.53 4.25 -14.22
N VAL A 348 20.83 4.03 -14.11
CA VAL A 348 21.52 3.82 -12.84
C VAL A 348 22.52 4.92 -12.64
N GLY A 349 22.38 5.72 -11.60
CA GLY A 349 23.22 6.88 -11.35
C GLY A 349 23.88 6.88 -10.00
N VAL A 350 24.94 7.68 -9.89
CA VAL A 350 25.65 7.96 -8.64
C VAL A 350 25.96 9.44 -8.53
N VAL A 351 25.75 10.01 -7.36
CA VAL A 351 26.08 11.40 -7.04
C VAL A 351 27.45 11.44 -6.40
N GLY A 352 28.43 11.90 -7.15
CA GLY A 352 29.80 12.13 -6.65
C GLY A 352 30.08 13.61 -6.38
N GLU A 353 31.31 13.94 -6.05
CA GLU A 353 31.75 15.33 -5.78
C GLU A 353 31.55 16.27 -6.98
N GLU A 354 31.63 15.76 -8.21
CA GLU A 354 31.41 16.52 -9.46
C GLU A 354 29.94 16.52 -9.90
N GLY A 355 29.03 16.10 -9.04
CA GLY A 355 27.60 15.97 -9.33
C GLY A 355 27.19 14.59 -9.85
N PRO A 356 25.94 14.46 -10.30
CA PRO A 356 25.39 13.19 -10.75
C PRO A 356 26.00 12.71 -12.06
N LYS A 357 26.31 11.42 -12.13
CA LYS A 357 26.72 10.68 -13.32
C LYS A 357 25.86 9.43 -13.44
N ALA A 358 25.52 9.01 -14.64
CA ALA A 358 24.68 7.83 -14.83
C ALA A 358 25.12 6.95 -16.00
N LEU A 359 24.81 5.68 -15.88
CA LEU A 359 24.79 4.67 -16.93
C LEU A 359 23.32 4.41 -17.28
N ASN A 360 22.98 4.41 -18.55
CA ASN A 360 21.64 4.05 -19.02
C ASN A 360 21.64 2.65 -19.61
N LEU A 361 20.87 1.75 -19.02
CA LEU A 361 20.67 0.38 -19.46
C LEU A 361 19.52 0.36 -20.45
N GLN A 362 19.77 0.79 -21.67
CA GLN A 362 18.76 1.05 -22.70
C GLN A 362 17.82 -0.13 -22.95
N GLY A 363 16.51 0.14 -22.83
CA GLY A 363 15.46 -0.83 -23.06
C GLY A 363 15.21 -1.80 -21.91
N GLU A 364 15.77 -1.53 -20.73
CA GLU A 364 15.60 -2.34 -19.52
C GLU A 364 14.96 -1.49 -18.41
N ASP A 365 13.70 -1.75 -18.10
CA ASP A 365 12.98 -1.04 -17.03
C ASP A 365 13.49 -1.46 -15.64
N ILE A 366 13.45 -0.54 -14.65
CA ILE A 366 13.77 -0.80 -13.24
C ILE A 366 12.60 -0.36 -12.38
N GLU A 367 11.87 -1.31 -11.83
CA GLU A 367 10.64 -1.05 -11.06
C GLU A 367 10.87 -0.93 -9.56
N ASN A 368 11.86 -1.67 -9.02
CA ASN A 368 12.07 -1.84 -7.59
C ASN A 368 13.34 -1.13 -7.09
N SER A 369 13.58 -1.26 -5.80
CA SER A 369 14.80 -0.79 -5.17
C SER A 369 16.00 -1.69 -5.56
N PHE A 370 17.14 -1.45 -4.95
CA PHE A 370 18.39 -2.15 -5.22
C PHE A 370 19.13 -2.42 -3.91
N ALA A 371 20.10 -3.32 -3.93
CA ALA A 371 20.94 -3.61 -2.78
C ALA A 371 22.35 -2.99 -2.93
N VAL A 372 22.95 -2.63 -1.80
CA VAL A 372 24.27 -2.01 -1.74
C VAL A 372 25.17 -2.78 -0.79
N ALA A 373 26.34 -3.20 -1.28
CA ALA A 373 27.37 -3.82 -0.47
C ALA A 373 28.71 -3.08 -0.63
N ARG A 374 29.71 -3.45 0.16
CA ARG A 374 31.07 -2.85 0.04
C ARG A 374 31.69 -3.07 -1.32
N ASP A 375 31.34 -4.16 -1.97
CA ASP A 375 31.89 -4.62 -3.24
C ASP A 375 31.05 -4.23 -4.45
N GLY A 376 29.94 -3.52 -4.28
CA GLY A 376 29.15 -3.02 -5.40
C GLY A 376 27.69 -2.78 -5.10
N VAL A 377 26.99 -2.36 -6.13
CA VAL A 377 25.54 -2.10 -6.15
C VAL A 377 24.89 -3.14 -7.04
N PHE A 378 23.80 -3.74 -6.56
CA PHE A 378 23.11 -4.84 -7.21
C PHE A 378 21.72 -4.37 -7.65
N VAL A 379 21.48 -4.39 -8.95
CA VAL A 379 20.25 -3.88 -9.58
C VAL A 379 19.63 -4.99 -10.43
N VAL A 380 18.33 -5.18 -10.31
CA VAL A 380 17.57 -6.03 -11.22
C VAL A 380 16.77 -5.15 -12.18
N THR A 381 16.80 -5.49 -13.45
CA THR A 381 16.05 -4.83 -14.53
C THR A 381 15.01 -5.78 -15.10
N GLY A 382 14.23 -5.33 -16.05
CA GLY A 382 13.33 -6.18 -16.82
C GLY A 382 14.01 -7.29 -17.65
N ALA A 383 15.34 -7.37 -17.67
CA ALA A 383 16.10 -8.32 -18.50
C ALA A 383 17.26 -9.01 -17.78
N ALA A 384 17.83 -8.43 -16.73
CA ALA A 384 19.02 -8.98 -16.09
C ALA A 384 19.21 -8.50 -14.64
N LEU A 385 20.00 -9.26 -13.89
CA LEU A 385 20.60 -8.86 -12.63
C LEU A 385 22.00 -8.32 -12.92
N TYR A 386 22.32 -7.19 -12.33
CA TYR A 386 23.61 -6.49 -12.50
C TYR A 386 24.33 -6.34 -11.18
N ARG A 387 25.65 -6.37 -11.25
CA ARG A 387 26.51 -5.75 -10.27
C ARG A 387 27.23 -4.57 -10.91
N LEU A 388 27.15 -3.43 -10.27
CA LEU A 388 27.73 -2.17 -10.70
C LEU A 388 28.70 -1.64 -9.64
N GLU A 389 29.66 -0.86 -10.06
CA GLU A 389 30.56 -0.15 -9.16
C GLU A 389 30.78 1.29 -9.62
N ALA A 390 31.11 2.18 -8.70
CA ALA A 390 31.53 3.54 -9.02
C ALA A 390 33.03 3.57 -9.27
N VAL A 391 33.45 4.21 -10.36
CA VAL A 391 34.87 4.36 -10.75
C VAL A 391 35.23 5.84 -10.77
N GLY A 392 35.98 6.28 -9.77
CA GLY A 392 36.32 7.69 -9.62
C GLY A 392 35.06 8.58 -9.61
N ASN A 393 35.09 9.68 -10.38
CA ASN A 393 33.98 10.60 -10.55
C ASN A 393 33.17 10.32 -11.84
N GLY A 394 33.39 9.16 -12.46
CA GLY A 394 32.69 8.74 -13.69
C GLY A 394 31.30 8.13 -13.43
N PRO A 395 30.61 7.74 -14.51
CA PRO A 395 29.36 6.99 -14.39
C PRO A 395 29.59 5.60 -13.77
N PRO A 396 28.53 4.96 -13.25
CA PRO A 396 28.59 3.57 -12.84
C PRO A 396 29.16 2.66 -13.93
N ARG A 397 29.94 1.66 -13.53
CA ARG A 397 30.52 0.66 -14.42
C ARG A 397 29.92 -0.71 -14.13
N GLU A 398 29.52 -1.41 -15.17
CA GLU A 398 29.13 -2.81 -15.09
C GLU A 398 30.35 -3.68 -14.71
N VAL A 399 30.20 -4.48 -13.66
CA VAL A 399 31.14 -5.54 -13.28
C VAL A 399 30.75 -6.84 -13.92
N TRP A 400 29.46 -7.19 -13.82
CA TRP A 400 28.85 -8.32 -14.50
C TRP A 400 27.36 -8.08 -14.73
N ARG A 401 26.82 -8.79 -15.71
CA ARG A 401 25.41 -8.86 -16.07
C ARG A 401 25.00 -10.32 -16.22
N THR A 402 23.89 -10.69 -15.61
CA THR A 402 23.33 -12.05 -15.66
C THR A 402 21.88 -11.99 -16.10
N ALA A 403 21.60 -12.49 -17.27
CA ALA A 403 20.21 -12.59 -17.78
C ALA A 403 19.45 -13.66 -17.00
N TYR A 404 18.14 -13.45 -16.85
CA TYR A 404 17.21 -14.38 -16.25
C TYR A 404 15.92 -14.45 -17.11
N ASP A 405 15.04 -15.42 -16.84
CA ASP A 405 13.77 -15.53 -17.57
C ASP A 405 12.75 -14.49 -17.04
N GLY A 406 12.60 -13.38 -17.75
CA GLY A 406 11.62 -12.33 -17.45
C GLY A 406 10.19 -12.65 -17.86
N GLY A 407 9.90 -13.85 -18.35
CA GLY A 407 8.58 -14.24 -18.86
C GLY A 407 8.17 -13.46 -20.13
N GLN A 408 7.02 -13.81 -20.68
CA GLN A 408 6.49 -13.13 -21.87
C GLN A 408 5.53 -12.00 -21.50
N GLU A 409 4.81 -12.14 -20.39
CA GLU A 409 3.76 -11.22 -19.96
C GLU A 409 3.89 -10.87 -18.46
N ARG A 410 3.30 -9.76 -18.08
CA ARG A 410 3.09 -9.41 -16.68
C ARG A 410 2.06 -10.35 -16.08
N LYS A 411 2.43 -11.08 -15.04
CA LYS A 411 1.51 -11.98 -14.33
C LYS A 411 0.57 -11.21 -13.40
N PRO A 412 -0.64 -11.74 -13.12
CA PRO A 412 -1.53 -11.14 -12.13
C PRO A 412 -0.86 -11.05 -10.74
N GLY A 413 -0.70 -9.86 -10.21
CA GLY A 413 -0.02 -9.60 -8.94
C GLY A 413 1.28 -8.83 -9.08
N GLN A 414 1.77 -8.66 -10.32
CA GLN A 414 2.95 -7.85 -10.61
C GLN A 414 2.58 -6.45 -11.08
N THR A 415 3.44 -5.46 -10.81
CA THR A 415 3.32 -4.08 -11.31
C THR A 415 3.91 -3.96 -12.71
N SER A 416 4.96 -4.71 -13.01
CA SER A 416 5.60 -4.79 -14.31
C SER A 416 5.78 -6.24 -14.78
N ARG A 417 6.35 -6.43 -15.96
CA ARG A 417 6.86 -7.73 -16.43
C ARG A 417 8.24 -7.99 -15.85
N ALA A 418 8.63 -9.24 -15.71
CA ALA A 418 9.92 -9.72 -15.22
C ALA A 418 10.02 -9.83 -13.69
N SER A 419 11.19 -9.68 -13.09
CA SER A 419 11.37 -9.80 -11.64
C SER A 419 10.68 -8.68 -10.90
N GLY A 420 9.82 -9.01 -9.95
CA GLY A 420 9.20 -8.05 -9.03
C GLY A 420 10.01 -7.82 -7.75
N THR A 421 11.25 -8.30 -7.67
CA THR A 421 12.01 -8.29 -6.41
C THR A 421 13.14 -7.26 -6.40
N THR A 422 13.38 -6.61 -5.27
CA THR A 422 14.69 -6.01 -4.98
C THR A 422 15.71 -7.15 -4.80
N PRO A 423 16.93 -7.07 -5.36
CA PRO A 423 17.95 -8.09 -5.12
C PRO A 423 18.25 -8.22 -3.63
N THR A 424 18.23 -9.44 -3.11
CA THR A 424 18.54 -9.74 -1.71
C THR A 424 19.90 -10.38 -1.61
N LEU A 425 20.81 -9.76 -0.88
CA LEU A 425 22.13 -10.32 -0.58
C LEU A 425 22.03 -11.20 0.66
N PHE A 426 22.75 -12.32 0.67
CA PHE A 426 22.75 -13.24 1.79
C PHE A 426 24.08 -13.95 1.94
N ALA A 427 24.35 -14.45 3.12
CA ALA A 427 25.65 -14.96 3.50
C ALA A 427 26.77 -13.98 3.03
N ASP A 428 27.94 -14.42 2.69
CA ASP A 428 28.98 -13.56 2.14
C ASP A 428 29.22 -13.74 0.64
N TRP A 429 28.39 -14.57 -0.02
CA TRP A 429 28.63 -15.01 -1.39
C TRP A 429 27.44 -14.85 -2.33
N GLY A 430 26.20 -14.81 -1.82
CA GLY A 430 25.01 -14.96 -2.63
C GLY A 430 24.28 -13.64 -2.91
N VAL A 431 23.61 -13.59 -4.05
CA VAL A 431 22.56 -12.64 -4.39
C VAL A 431 21.39 -13.41 -4.98
N ALA A 432 20.18 -13.10 -4.53
CA ALA A 432 18.96 -13.76 -4.95
C ALA A 432 17.92 -12.78 -5.49
N ILE A 433 17.19 -13.22 -6.50
CA ILE A 433 15.99 -12.59 -7.06
C ILE A 433 14.94 -13.68 -7.34
N THR A 434 13.72 -13.31 -7.67
CA THR A 434 12.83 -14.20 -8.40
C THR A 434 12.85 -13.86 -9.88
N ASP A 435 12.62 -14.86 -10.73
CA ASP A 435 12.33 -14.65 -12.13
C ASP A 435 10.81 -14.51 -12.38
N ASN A 436 10.43 -14.48 -13.64
CA ASN A 436 9.03 -14.50 -14.06
C ASN A 436 8.75 -15.62 -15.06
N ALA A 437 9.51 -16.70 -14.99
CA ALA A 437 9.44 -17.82 -15.91
C ALA A 437 8.03 -18.41 -16.02
N ASP A 438 7.68 -18.88 -17.22
CA ASP A 438 6.44 -19.57 -17.50
C ASP A 438 6.71 -21.07 -17.71
N PRO A 439 5.83 -21.93 -17.17
CA PRO A 439 4.59 -21.67 -16.45
C PRO A 439 4.75 -21.47 -14.94
N GLN A 440 5.96 -21.44 -14.40
CA GLN A 440 6.24 -21.39 -12.98
C GLN A 440 7.47 -20.52 -12.72
N MET A 441 7.38 -19.59 -11.76
CA MET A 441 8.49 -18.75 -11.36
C MET A 441 9.53 -19.53 -10.55
N ASN A 442 10.77 -19.06 -10.58
CA ASN A 442 11.86 -19.60 -9.79
C ASN A 442 12.44 -18.54 -8.84
N VAL A 443 13.04 -19.03 -7.77
CA VAL A 443 14.06 -18.28 -7.04
C VAL A 443 15.39 -18.52 -7.74
N VAL A 444 16.03 -17.45 -8.19
CA VAL A 444 17.32 -17.47 -8.90
C VAL A 444 18.40 -17.01 -7.95
N VAL A 445 19.40 -17.83 -7.72
CA VAL A 445 20.56 -17.53 -6.87
C VAL A 445 21.79 -17.41 -7.74
N ALA A 446 22.53 -16.34 -7.58
CA ALA A 446 23.80 -16.12 -8.26
C ALA A 446 24.94 -15.84 -7.26
N ASP A 447 26.14 -16.19 -7.64
CA ASP A 447 27.36 -15.79 -6.96
C ASP A 447 27.56 -14.27 -7.13
N ARG A 448 27.51 -13.51 -6.07
CA ARG A 448 27.51 -12.04 -6.13
C ARG A 448 28.82 -11.43 -6.65
N ARG A 449 29.93 -12.18 -6.66
CA ARG A 449 31.22 -11.71 -7.17
C ARG A 449 31.34 -11.89 -8.68
N THR A 450 30.82 -12.99 -9.19
CA THR A 450 30.99 -13.38 -10.59
C THR A 450 29.74 -13.24 -11.45
N GLY A 451 28.58 -13.13 -10.84
CA GLY A 451 27.28 -13.16 -11.54
C GLY A 451 26.86 -14.55 -12.03
N ARG A 452 27.67 -15.60 -11.78
CA ARG A 452 27.32 -16.96 -12.23
C ARG A 452 26.08 -17.44 -11.49
N VAL A 453 25.03 -17.81 -12.23
CA VAL A 453 23.87 -18.49 -11.67
C VAL A 453 24.31 -19.81 -11.02
N VAL A 454 23.98 -19.96 -9.76
CA VAL A 454 24.25 -21.14 -8.95
C VAL A 454 23.11 -22.12 -9.07
N CYS A 455 21.89 -21.62 -8.95
CA CYS A 455 20.68 -22.44 -9.07
C CYS A 455 19.46 -21.61 -9.47
N GLU A 456 18.46 -22.30 -9.98
CA GLU A 456 17.10 -21.82 -10.20
C GLU A 456 16.16 -22.86 -9.57
N VAL A 457 15.38 -22.44 -8.57
CA VAL A 457 14.50 -23.35 -7.81
C VAL A 457 13.06 -22.94 -8.06
N PRO A 458 12.24 -23.79 -8.71
CA PRO A 458 10.85 -23.49 -8.96
C PRO A 458 10.05 -23.44 -7.67
N VAL A 459 9.18 -22.41 -7.54
CA VAL A 459 8.34 -22.19 -6.37
C VAL A 459 6.89 -22.01 -6.77
N PHE A 460 5.99 -22.45 -5.88
CA PHE A 460 4.54 -22.37 -6.01
C PHE A 460 3.95 -23.25 -7.13
N ARG A 461 2.69 -23.07 -7.40
CA ARG A 461 1.95 -23.87 -8.37
C ARG A 461 2.18 -23.38 -9.80
N SER A 462 2.44 -24.29 -10.72
CA SER A 462 2.52 -24.00 -12.15
C SER A 462 1.25 -23.28 -12.64
N GLY A 463 1.42 -22.20 -13.40
CA GLY A 463 0.35 -21.34 -13.90
C GLY A 463 -0.27 -20.39 -12.87
N ALA A 464 0.24 -20.37 -11.63
CA ALA A 464 -0.27 -19.52 -10.56
C ALA A 464 0.85 -19.10 -9.60
N SER A 465 1.94 -18.61 -10.13
CA SER A 465 3.13 -18.18 -9.39
C SER A 465 3.60 -16.81 -9.87
N ALA A 466 3.65 -15.85 -8.96
CA ALA A 466 4.19 -14.50 -9.17
C ALA A 466 4.48 -13.85 -7.82
N THR A 467 5.48 -12.99 -7.75
CA THR A 467 5.71 -12.12 -6.60
C THR A 467 6.12 -10.72 -7.04
N GLU A 468 5.82 -9.75 -6.21
CA GLU A 468 6.28 -8.36 -6.29
C GLU A 468 7.08 -7.98 -5.05
N ASN A 469 7.38 -8.96 -4.21
CA ASN A 469 8.05 -8.78 -2.93
C ASN A 469 9.45 -9.40 -2.96
N SER A 470 10.39 -8.72 -2.32
CA SER A 470 11.76 -9.20 -2.17
C SER A 470 11.81 -10.44 -1.30
N LEU A 471 12.87 -11.23 -1.46
CA LEU A 471 13.09 -12.39 -0.62
C LEU A 471 13.54 -11.98 0.78
N ILE A 472 13.18 -12.78 1.76
CA ILE A 472 13.74 -12.66 3.11
C ILE A 472 14.98 -13.54 3.18
N ALA A 473 16.08 -13.01 3.68
CA ALA A 473 17.30 -13.77 3.92
C ALA A 473 17.57 -13.97 5.41
N ILE A 474 17.72 -15.21 5.82
CA ILE A 474 18.12 -15.61 7.18
C ILE A 474 19.25 -16.62 7.02
N ASP A 475 20.48 -16.20 7.24
CA ASP A 475 21.66 -17.01 6.97
C ASP A 475 21.62 -17.57 5.54
N ASP A 476 21.60 -18.87 5.36
CA ASP A 476 21.52 -19.56 4.07
C ASP A 476 20.09 -19.88 3.62
N THR A 477 19.10 -19.37 4.32
CA THR A 477 17.68 -19.62 4.02
C THR A 477 17.05 -18.39 3.36
N LEU A 478 16.40 -18.60 2.22
CA LEU A 478 15.65 -17.59 1.49
C LEU A 478 14.17 -17.94 1.54
N VAL A 479 13.33 -16.99 1.95
CA VAL A 479 11.87 -17.17 2.00
C VAL A 479 11.21 -16.25 0.99
N VAL A 480 10.18 -16.75 0.31
CA VAL A 480 9.40 -16.03 -0.71
C VAL A 480 7.91 -16.30 -0.54
N GLU A 481 7.08 -15.29 -0.82
CA GLU A 481 5.62 -15.41 -0.86
C GLU A 481 5.04 -15.26 -2.27
N ASN A 482 3.84 -15.82 -2.47
CA ASN A 482 3.09 -15.78 -3.72
C ASN A 482 2.05 -14.66 -3.71
N ASN A 483 2.18 -13.70 -4.60
CA ASN A 483 1.21 -12.61 -4.79
C ASN A 483 0.29 -12.84 -6.02
N TYR A 484 0.36 -14.01 -6.68
CA TYR A 484 -0.41 -14.28 -7.88
C TYR A 484 -1.91 -14.08 -7.68
N GLY A 485 -2.52 -13.26 -8.52
CA GLY A 485 -3.93 -12.92 -8.45
C GLY A 485 -4.23 -11.58 -7.77
N TYR A 486 -3.23 -10.82 -7.28
CA TYR A 486 -3.44 -9.46 -6.80
C TYR A 486 -3.64 -8.46 -7.97
N ALA A 487 -4.57 -8.79 -8.86
CA ALA A 487 -4.91 -8.00 -10.04
C ALA A 487 -6.42 -8.06 -10.32
N PRO A 488 -7.10 -6.90 -10.54
CA PRO A 488 -6.57 -5.55 -10.35
C PRO A 488 -6.21 -5.29 -8.88
N ALA A 489 -5.11 -4.59 -8.65
CA ALA A 489 -4.65 -4.28 -7.29
C ALA A 489 -5.78 -3.71 -6.43
N ILE A 490 -5.79 -4.01 -5.14
CA ILE A 490 -6.83 -3.62 -4.18
C ILE A 490 -8.15 -4.38 -4.40
N THR A 491 -8.75 -4.31 -5.59
CA THR A 491 -10.08 -4.90 -5.83
C THR A 491 -10.05 -6.43 -5.90
N ALA A 492 -8.89 -7.03 -6.14
CA ALA A 492 -8.70 -8.49 -6.13
C ALA A 492 -9.01 -9.11 -4.75
N THR A 493 -8.83 -8.34 -3.67
CA THR A 493 -9.04 -8.79 -2.29
C THR A 493 -10.36 -8.33 -1.68
N MET A 494 -11.29 -7.81 -2.49
CA MET A 494 -12.59 -7.32 -2.01
C MET A 494 -13.66 -8.40 -2.00
N ALA A 495 -14.67 -8.18 -1.16
CA ALA A 495 -15.86 -9.03 -1.04
C ALA A 495 -15.52 -10.50 -0.71
N GLY A 496 -14.59 -10.68 0.21
CA GLY A 496 -14.15 -11.99 0.68
C GLY A 496 -13.18 -12.72 -0.25
N ARG A 497 -12.84 -12.16 -1.41
CA ARG A 497 -11.85 -12.75 -2.33
C ARG A 497 -10.44 -12.58 -1.82
N SER A 498 -9.51 -13.36 -2.34
CA SER A 498 -8.09 -13.23 -2.08
C SER A 498 -7.25 -13.71 -3.27
N THR A 499 -5.95 -13.69 -3.08
CA THR A 499 -4.93 -14.16 -4.02
C THR A 499 -4.72 -15.66 -3.90
N GLU A 500 -3.92 -16.23 -4.80
CA GLU A 500 -3.45 -17.61 -4.65
C GLU A 500 -2.57 -17.72 -3.40
N PRO A 501 -2.69 -18.82 -2.64
CA PRO A 501 -1.81 -19.06 -1.51
C PRO A 501 -0.40 -19.43 -1.94
N GLY A 502 0.56 -19.25 -1.05
CA GLY A 502 1.90 -19.77 -1.21
C GLY A 502 2.93 -19.01 -0.40
N MET A 503 3.72 -19.74 0.36
CA MET A 503 4.97 -19.28 0.94
C MET A 503 5.95 -20.45 0.86
N ALA A 504 7.20 -20.17 0.48
CA ALA A 504 8.19 -21.23 0.31
C ALA A 504 9.56 -20.77 0.84
N ALA A 505 10.37 -21.71 1.26
CA ALA A 505 11.77 -21.47 1.57
C ALA A 505 12.67 -22.40 0.77
N ILE A 506 13.83 -21.85 0.42
CA ILE A 506 14.96 -22.61 -0.12
C ILE A 506 16.17 -22.40 0.78
N THR A 507 17.03 -23.40 0.84
CA THR A 507 18.39 -23.28 1.42
C THR A 507 19.41 -23.21 0.30
N ALA A 508 20.40 -22.31 0.44
CA ALA A 508 21.49 -22.12 -0.51
C ALA A 508 22.82 -22.17 0.23
N VAL A 509 23.43 -23.34 0.25
CA VAL A 509 24.65 -23.65 1.03
C VAL A 509 25.72 -24.17 0.10
N ASP A 510 26.96 -23.68 0.23
CA ASP A 510 28.15 -24.15 -0.51
C ASP A 510 27.96 -24.22 -2.04
N GLY A 511 27.14 -23.35 -2.59
CA GLY A 511 26.87 -23.31 -4.03
C GLY A 511 25.84 -24.33 -4.52
N GLU A 512 25.09 -24.96 -3.63
CA GLU A 512 23.97 -25.83 -3.92
C GLU A 512 22.67 -25.28 -3.31
N CYS A 513 21.54 -25.47 -4.01
CA CYS A 513 20.24 -25.03 -3.51
C CYS A 513 19.27 -26.19 -3.43
N SER A 514 18.44 -26.17 -2.41
CA SER A 514 17.35 -27.14 -2.25
C SER A 514 16.10 -26.49 -1.69
N PRO A 515 14.90 -26.95 -2.10
CA PRO A 515 13.67 -26.58 -1.41
C PRO A 515 13.72 -27.03 0.06
N ALA A 516 13.46 -26.11 0.99
CA ALA A 516 13.37 -26.42 2.40
C ALA A 516 11.94 -26.82 2.78
N TRP A 517 10.97 -26.02 2.37
CA TRP A 517 9.54 -26.27 2.56
C TRP A 517 8.69 -25.42 1.62
N SER A 518 7.43 -25.81 1.44
CA SER A 518 6.37 -25.05 0.79
C SER A 518 5.09 -25.13 1.62
N ASN A 519 4.39 -24.01 1.76
CA ASN A 519 3.10 -23.91 2.42
C ASN A 519 2.06 -23.30 1.50
N ASP A 520 1.13 -24.12 1.01
CA ASP A 520 0.08 -23.73 0.06
C ASP A 520 -1.22 -23.27 0.78
N SER A 521 -1.15 -22.91 2.07
CA SER A 521 -2.30 -22.41 2.82
C SER A 521 -2.16 -20.96 3.27
N VAL A 522 -0.96 -20.41 3.31
CA VAL A 522 -0.69 -19.02 3.68
C VAL A 522 -1.02 -18.11 2.52
N VAL A 523 -1.88 -17.11 2.73
CA VAL A 523 -2.33 -16.18 1.68
C VAL A 523 -1.83 -14.79 1.99
N VAL A 524 -0.78 -14.36 1.28
CA VAL A 524 -0.16 -13.03 1.40
C VAL A 524 -0.42 -12.26 0.12
N PRO A 525 -1.42 -11.34 0.07
CA PRO A 525 -1.76 -10.66 -1.18
C PRO A 525 -0.64 -9.79 -1.74
N SER A 526 0.07 -9.05 -0.91
CA SER A 526 1.04 -8.07 -1.40
C SER A 526 2.04 -7.55 -0.35
N LEU A 527 2.03 -8.05 0.89
CA LEU A 527 2.95 -7.57 1.93
C LEU A 527 4.39 -7.99 1.63
N VAL A 528 5.35 -7.08 1.81
CA VAL A 528 6.77 -7.44 1.94
C VAL A 528 6.99 -7.97 3.36
N SER A 529 7.05 -9.29 3.50
CA SER A 529 7.20 -9.97 4.79
C SER A 529 8.59 -9.78 5.36
N LYS A 530 8.73 -9.94 6.67
CA LYS A 530 9.99 -9.83 7.39
C LYS A 530 10.21 -11.06 8.25
N ALA A 531 11.44 -11.30 8.65
CA ALA A 531 11.71 -12.33 9.62
C ALA A 531 12.29 -11.79 10.92
N THR A 532 12.13 -12.56 12.00
CA THR A 532 12.87 -12.38 13.25
C THR A 532 13.71 -13.61 13.55
N THR A 533 15.01 -13.39 13.76
CA THR A 533 15.94 -14.47 14.13
C THR A 533 15.76 -14.90 15.57
N LYS A 534 15.30 -14.01 16.48
CA LYS A 534 15.09 -14.32 17.90
C LYS A 534 14.07 -15.44 18.14
N GLN A 535 13.00 -15.48 17.36
CA GLN A 535 12.00 -16.54 17.48
C GLN A 535 12.00 -17.52 16.29
N GLY A 536 12.74 -17.24 15.22
CA GLY A 536 12.73 -18.03 14.00
C GLY A 536 11.39 -17.96 13.28
N LEU A 537 10.82 -16.76 13.18
CA LEU A 537 9.52 -16.52 12.56
C LEU A 537 9.63 -15.62 11.34
N VAL A 538 8.84 -15.92 10.32
CA VAL A 538 8.43 -14.97 9.30
C VAL A 538 7.20 -14.24 9.81
N LEU A 539 7.24 -12.92 9.80
CA LEU A 539 6.15 -12.03 10.15
C LEU A 539 5.52 -11.51 8.87
N THR A 540 4.28 -11.85 8.67
CA THR A 540 3.55 -11.54 7.44
C THR A 540 2.15 -11.00 7.73
N TYR A 541 1.46 -10.58 6.69
CA TYR A 541 0.11 -10.03 6.76
C TYR A 541 -0.80 -10.77 5.79
N THR A 542 -1.69 -11.57 6.34
CA THR A 542 -2.50 -12.49 5.54
C THR A 542 -3.94 -12.01 5.39
N LYS A 543 -4.52 -12.39 4.28
CA LYS A 543 -5.95 -12.19 4.01
C LYS A 543 -6.54 -13.45 3.38
N PRO A 544 -6.89 -14.45 4.19
CA PRO A 544 -7.54 -15.66 3.66
C PRO A 544 -8.89 -15.32 3.02
N PRO A 545 -9.34 -16.08 2.01
CA PRO A 545 -10.66 -15.89 1.42
C PRO A 545 -11.76 -16.19 2.42
N THR A 546 -12.88 -15.46 2.33
CA THR A 546 -14.05 -15.67 3.20
C THR A 546 -15.31 -15.87 2.38
N THR A 547 -16.23 -16.70 2.86
CA THR A 547 -17.52 -16.95 2.19
C THR A 547 -18.60 -15.94 2.56
N ASN A 548 -18.39 -15.17 3.64
CA ASN A 548 -19.32 -14.16 4.12
C ASN A 548 -19.09 -12.75 3.52
N GLY A 549 -18.10 -12.61 2.63
CA GLY A 549 -17.78 -11.35 1.97
C GLY A 549 -17.01 -10.33 2.84
N VAL A 550 -16.60 -10.71 4.05
CA VAL A 550 -15.80 -9.85 4.93
C VAL A 550 -14.34 -9.90 4.51
N ASP A 551 -13.72 -8.74 4.33
CA ASP A 551 -12.29 -8.61 4.02
C ASP A 551 -11.50 -8.48 5.33
N ALA A 552 -11.17 -9.60 5.96
CA ALA A 552 -10.44 -9.65 7.22
C ALA A 552 -8.94 -9.82 6.97
N TRP A 553 -8.15 -8.97 7.62
CA TRP A 553 -6.69 -8.90 7.52
C TRP A 553 -6.06 -9.31 8.85
N TYR A 554 -4.98 -10.07 8.79
CA TYR A 554 -4.35 -10.64 9.98
C TYR A 554 -2.85 -10.42 9.99
N PHE A 555 -2.30 -10.00 11.12
CA PHE A 555 -0.91 -10.27 11.45
C PHE A 555 -0.73 -11.77 11.59
N THR A 556 0.29 -12.32 10.99
CA THR A 556 0.51 -13.76 10.93
C THR A 556 1.98 -14.08 11.12
N ALA A 557 2.28 -15.12 11.88
CA ALA A 557 3.63 -15.63 11.99
C ALA A 557 3.72 -17.06 11.44
N VAL A 558 4.80 -17.33 10.71
CA VAL A 558 5.12 -18.62 10.11
C VAL A 558 6.50 -19.05 10.62
N ASP A 559 6.66 -20.30 11.00
CA ASP A 559 7.97 -20.83 11.44
C ASP A 559 8.93 -20.92 10.24
N VAL A 560 10.08 -20.29 10.34
CA VAL A 560 11.09 -20.23 9.25
C VAL A 560 11.59 -21.63 8.85
N ARG A 561 11.62 -22.60 9.76
CA ARG A 561 12.19 -23.93 9.51
C ARG A 561 11.20 -24.89 8.89
N THR A 562 9.90 -24.72 9.21
CA THR A 562 8.88 -25.69 8.81
C THR A 562 7.85 -25.13 7.83
N GLY A 563 7.75 -23.80 7.74
CA GLY A 563 6.71 -23.14 6.96
C GLY A 563 5.32 -23.21 7.61
N GLU A 564 5.19 -23.77 8.81
CA GLU A 564 3.91 -23.88 9.51
C GLU A 564 3.47 -22.52 10.05
N GLN A 565 2.18 -22.21 9.90
CA GLN A 565 1.59 -21.03 10.50
C GLN A 565 1.52 -21.23 12.03
N VAL A 566 2.22 -20.38 12.77
CA VAL A 566 2.34 -20.47 14.23
C VAL A 566 1.17 -19.76 14.90
N TRP A 567 0.84 -18.55 14.45
CA TRP A 567 -0.27 -17.77 14.99
C TRP A 567 -0.82 -16.76 14.00
N THR A 568 -2.05 -16.32 14.25
CA THR A 568 -2.67 -15.17 13.58
C THR A 568 -3.34 -14.27 14.59
N GLN A 569 -3.37 -12.98 14.29
CA GLN A 569 -4.05 -11.95 15.06
C GLN A 569 -4.80 -11.01 14.10
N LEU A 570 -6.12 -10.87 14.29
CA LEU A 570 -6.90 -9.95 13.46
C LEU A 570 -6.36 -8.52 13.59
N ALA A 571 -5.96 -7.94 12.47
CA ALA A 571 -5.54 -6.55 12.38
C ALA A 571 -6.74 -5.62 12.17
N GLY A 572 -7.69 -6.05 11.35
CA GLY A 572 -8.90 -5.30 11.04
C GLY A 572 -9.62 -5.83 9.82
N THR A 573 -10.65 -5.12 9.39
CA THR A 573 -11.48 -5.54 8.27
C THR A 573 -11.68 -4.41 7.25
N GLY A 574 -11.87 -4.79 5.98
CA GLY A 574 -12.12 -3.89 4.87
C GLY A 574 -10.86 -3.38 4.18
N VAL A 575 -11.07 -2.59 3.14
CA VAL A 575 -10.00 -2.13 2.26
C VAL A 575 -9.00 -1.19 2.93
N SER A 576 -9.41 -0.49 3.98
CA SER A 576 -8.51 0.40 4.75
C SER A 576 -7.33 -0.35 5.36
N PHE A 577 -7.50 -1.65 5.60
CA PHE A 577 -6.47 -2.54 6.14
C PHE A 577 -5.67 -3.28 5.06
N ASN A 578 -5.98 -3.08 3.77
CA ASN A 578 -5.13 -3.60 2.69
C ASN A 578 -3.77 -2.90 2.74
N ASN A 579 -2.70 -3.67 2.77
CA ASN A 579 -1.34 -3.16 2.88
C ASN A 579 -0.72 -2.70 1.55
N HIS A 580 -1.26 -3.10 0.41
CA HIS A 580 -0.91 -2.62 -0.93
C HIS A 580 0.59 -2.45 -1.19
N TYR A 581 1.34 -3.54 -1.10
CA TYR A 581 2.81 -3.62 -1.25
C TYR A 581 3.64 -2.90 -0.16
N ALA A 582 3.01 -2.39 0.90
CA ALA A 582 3.77 -1.97 2.07
C ALA A 582 4.45 -3.17 2.74
N ALA A 583 5.44 -2.90 3.60
CA ALA A 583 6.14 -3.94 4.32
C ALA A 583 5.67 -4.06 5.79
N ALA A 584 6.06 -5.15 6.42
CA ALA A 584 6.01 -5.30 7.87
C ALA A 584 7.27 -4.71 8.52
N TYR A 585 7.16 -4.20 9.75
CA TYR A 585 8.29 -3.60 10.46
C TYR A 585 8.23 -3.92 11.94
N LEU A 586 9.36 -4.26 12.53
CA LEU A 586 9.51 -4.32 13.99
C LEU A 586 10.08 -3.01 14.51
N SER A 587 9.45 -2.45 15.53
CA SER A 587 10.02 -1.32 16.26
C SER A 587 11.20 -1.78 17.13
N PRO A 588 12.05 -0.85 17.62
CA PRO A 588 13.07 -1.18 18.63
C PRO A 588 12.49 -1.82 19.90
N GLN A 589 11.20 -1.64 20.18
CA GLN A 589 10.49 -2.21 21.33
C GLN A 589 9.83 -3.56 21.03
N GLY A 590 9.83 -4.01 19.76
CA GLY A 590 9.25 -5.28 19.34
C GLY A 590 7.78 -5.21 18.96
N ASP A 591 7.21 -4.01 18.74
CA ASP A 591 5.88 -3.88 18.12
C ASP A 591 5.96 -4.22 16.63
N LEU A 592 4.92 -4.85 16.09
CA LEU A 592 4.82 -5.17 14.66
C LEU A 592 3.91 -4.18 13.94
N PHE A 593 4.50 -3.34 13.11
CA PHE A 593 3.83 -2.34 12.28
C PHE A 593 3.61 -2.87 10.87
N VAL A 594 2.48 -2.50 10.27
CA VAL A 594 2.18 -2.71 8.85
C VAL A 594 1.60 -1.43 8.28
N GLY A 595 2.19 -0.94 7.18
CA GLY A 595 1.58 0.12 6.38
C GLY A 595 0.32 -0.37 5.67
N THR A 596 -0.68 0.48 5.57
CA THR A 596 -1.96 0.18 4.92
C THR A 596 -2.40 1.34 4.04
N LEU A 597 -3.35 1.10 3.14
CA LEU A 597 -3.92 2.13 2.27
C LEU A 597 -4.45 3.38 3.01
N SER A 598 -4.76 3.25 4.28
CA SER A 598 -5.32 4.35 5.07
C SER A 598 -4.37 4.85 6.16
N GLY A 599 -3.20 4.24 6.32
CA GLY A 599 -2.25 4.61 7.35
C GLY A 599 -1.43 3.43 7.87
N ILE A 600 -1.51 3.16 9.16
CA ILE A 600 -0.68 2.18 9.85
C ILE A 600 -1.54 1.33 10.79
N ALA A 601 -1.31 0.03 10.80
CA ALA A 601 -1.79 -0.89 11.84
C ALA A 601 -0.59 -1.42 12.64
N VAL A 602 -0.75 -1.59 13.95
CA VAL A 602 0.30 -2.11 14.82
C VAL A 602 -0.24 -3.17 15.77
N LEU A 603 0.51 -4.25 15.94
CA LEU A 603 0.29 -5.26 16.98
C LEU A 603 1.33 -5.03 18.08
N ARG A 604 0.85 -4.79 19.30
CA ARG A 604 1.66 -4.61 20.51
C ARG A 604 1.99 -5.97 21.13
N PRO A 605 3.13 -6.08 21.84
CA PRO A 605 3.46 -7.28 22.61
C PRO A 605 2.44 -7.66 23.69
#